data_bb410f1e5f6227158cdf8936713734e3
#
_entry.id   bb410f1e5f6227158cdf8936713734e3
#
_cell.length_a   1.000
_cell.length_b   1.000
_cell.length_c   1.000
_cell.angle_alpha   90.00
_cell.angle_beta   90.00
_cell.angle_gamma   90.00
#
_symmetry.space_group_name_H-M   'P 1'
#
loop_
_entity.id
_entity.type
_entity.pdbx_description
1 polymer ?
#
loop_
_entity_poly.entity_id
_entity_poly.type
_entity_poly.pdbx_seq_one_letter_code
_entity_poly.pdbx_strand_id
1 'polypeptide(L)'
;MTYVQFYNEWHRLVCFSVAQVRAIYPDFHRGNFVQWQRAGYIVPLRQGWYAFADYIQQPDYARFIAGKICAPSYISLHTALSFYGIIPEAVVEITSVTTQKTCRYENAFGQFSYQTIRPRLFWGFEPKTMRDGKQYMMATPEKAIIDLLYLYPQYSTLDEMRELRFDDDWMHDELNKERLLEYTQRISSPVINKRLKLLFKAYEIPNSVILSISSSTPAKVKQY
;
A
#
# COMPACT_ATOMS: atom_id res chain seq x y z
N MET A 1 12.94 15.85 30.22
CA MET A 1 12.74 16.41 28.86
C MET A 1 11.39 17.10 28.81
N THR A 2 11.34 18.36 28.40
CA THR A 2 10.10 19.12 28.18
C THR A 2 9.52 18.78 26.79
N TYR A 3 8.23 19.11 26.59
CA TYR A 3 7.62 18.93 25.25
C TYR A 3 8.35 19.73 24.16
N VAL A 4 8.73 20.96 24.44
CA VAL A 4 9.43 21.84 23.47
C VAL A 4 10.76 21.24 23.03
N GLN A 5 11.54 20.69 23.97
CA GLN A 5 12.79 19.99 23.64
C GLN A 5 12.52 18.78 22.74
N PHE A 6 11.54 17.94 23.12
CA PHE A 6 11.16 16.77 22.34
C PHE A 6 10.65 17.15 20.94
N TYR A 7 9.80 18.16 20.84
CA TYR A 7 9.27 18.66 19.57
C TYR A 7 10.39 19.12 18.63
N ASN A 8 11.31 19.93 19.09
CA ASN A 8 12.40 20.45 18.26
C ASN A 8 13.29 19.34 17.69
N GLU A 9 13.45 18.24 18.42
CA GLU A 9 14.30 17.13 17.96
C GLU A 9 13.54 16.12 17.09
N TRP A 10 12.28 15.84 17.41
CA TRP A 10 11.52 14.72 16.84
C TRP A 10 10.46 15.12 15.82
N HIS A 11 10.04 16.37 15.78
CA HIS A 11 8.93 16.82 14.94
C HIS A 11 9.10 16.42 13.46
N ARG A 12 10.31 16.57 12.91
CA ARG A 12 10.61 16.20 11.51
C ARG A 12 10.36 14.74 11.18
N LEU A 13 10.29 13.85 12.17
CA LEU A 13 9.98 12.44 11.97
C LEU A 13 8.48 12.19 11.74
N VAL A 14 7.61 13.15 12.03
CA VAL A 14 6.15 13.08 11.91
C VAL A 14 5.52 12.15 12.96
N CYS A 15 6.02 10.94 13.03
CA CYS A 15 5.58 9.90 13.97
C CYS A 15 6.78 9.15 14.55
N PHE A 16 6.58 8.57 15.72
CA PHE A 16 7.62 7.87 16.46
C PHE A 16 7.05 6.74 17.32
N SER A 17 7.87 5.78 17.64
CA SER A 17 7.53 4.74 18.60
C SER A 17 8.15 4.98 19.96
N VAL A 18 7.50 4.46 21.01
CA VAL A 18 8.06 4.44 22.37
C VAL A 18 9.43 3.75 22.41
N ALA A 19 9.62 2.71 21.59
CA ALA A 19 10.89 2.00 21.51
C ALA A 19 12.02 2.89 20.96
N GLN A 20 11.74 3.67 19.91
CA GLN A 20 12.72 4.63 19.34
C GLN A 20 13.11 5.69 20.36
N VAL A 21 12.14 6.27 21.08
CA VAL A 21 12.42 7.30 22.09
C VAL A 21 13.28 6.72 23.21
N ARG A 22 12.98 5.52 23.68
CA ARG A 22 13.75 4.86 24.74
C ARG A 22 15.15 4.43 24.32
N ALA A 23 15.33 4.11 23.06
CA ALA A 23 16.65 3.78 22.53
C ALA A 23 17.62 4.98 22.60
N ILE A 24 17.09 6.20 22.45
CA ILE A 24 17.88 7.45 22.54
C ILE A 24 17.89 8.00 23.97
N TYR A 25 16.75 7.90 24.66
CA TYR A 25 16.58 8.40 26.04
C TYR A 25 16.09 7.26 26.96
N PRO A 26 17.01 6.44 27.50
CA PRO A 26 16.64 5.29 28.35
C PRO A 26 15.78 5.68 29.57
N ASP A 27 16.06 6.83 30.17
CA ASP A 27 15.38 7.35 31.36
C ASP A 27 14.11 8.19 31.03
N PHE A 28 13.64 8.14 29.77
CA PHE A 28 12.46 8.88 29.37
C PHE A 28 11.21 8.41 30.13
N HIS A 29 10.59 9.33 30.85
CA HIS A 29 9.42 9.02 31.66
C HIS A 29 8.16 8.89 30.79
N ARG A 30 7.54 7.70 30.78
CA ARG A 30 6.33 7.40 29.96
C ARG A 30 5.15 8.31 30.24
N GLY A 31 5.04 8.85 31.46
CA GLY A 31 4.01 9.81 31.83
C GLY A 31 3.98 11.06 30.95
N ASN A 32 5.12 11.43 30.35
CA ASN A 32 5.18 12.56 29.41
C ASN A 32 4.28 12.32 28.19
N PHE A 33 4.25 11.12 27.64
CA PHE A 33 3.35 10.81 26.50
C PHE A 33 1.88 10.96 26.89
N VAL A 34 1.50 10.53 28.09
CA VAL A 34 0.13 10.69 28.59
C VAL A 34 -0.23 12.16 28.74
N GLN A 35 0.67 12.96 29.30
CA GLN A 35 0.47 14.41 29.44
C GLN A 35 0.37 15.10 28.08
N TRP A 36 1.27 14.80 27.16
CA TRP A 36 1.29 15.40 25.82
C TRP A 36 0.08 15.00 24.97
N GLN A 37 -0.39 13.75 25.14
CA GLN A 37 -1.62 13.30 24.51
C GLN A 37 -2.85 14.03 25.08
N ARG A 38 -2.94 14.20 26.40
CA ARG A 38 -4.02 14.97 27.05
C ARG A 38 -4.01 16.44 26.64
N ALA A 39 -2.83 17.01 26.42
CA ALA A 39 -2.65 18.38 25.94
C ALA A 39 -2.92 18.54 24.43
N GLY A 40 -3.18 17.44 23.70
CA GLY A 40 -3.43 17.48 22.26
C GLY A 40 -2.19 17.69 21.39
N TYR A 41 -0.98 17.55 21.95
CA TYR A 41 0.27 17.76 21.21
C TYR A 41 0.66 16.56 20.36
N ILE A 42 0.33 15.35 20.80
CA ILE A 42 0.55 14.11 20.10
C ILE A 42 -0.74 13.27 20.09
N VAL A 43 -0.88 12.45 19.08
CA VAL A 43 -2.02 11.53 18.95
C VAL A 43 -1.53 10.09 18.82
N PRO A 44 -2.25 9.11 19.40
CA PRO A 44 -1.92 7.71 19.23
C PRO A 44 -2.24 7.25 17.82
N LEU A 45 -1.35 6.45 17.22
CA LEU A 45 -1.55 5.80 15.93
C LEU A 45 -1.97 4.33 16.10
N ARG A 46 -1.23 3.63 16.96
CA ARG A 46 -1.47 2.27 17.46
C ARG A 46 -0.69 2.07 18.75
N GLN A 47 -0.80 0.91 19.38
CA GLN A 47 -0.07 0.63 20.60
C GLN A 47 1.43 0.93 20.45
N GLY A 48 1.93 1.85 21.29
CA GLY A 48 3.32 2.27 21.35
C GLY A 48 3.80 3.16 20.21
N TRP A 49 2.90 3.69 19.37
CA TRP A 49 3.19 4.61 18.28
C TRP A 49 2.37 5.89 18.42
N TYR A 50 3.00 7.03 18.20
CA TYR A 50 2.40 8.36 18.24
C TYR A 50 2.82 9.19 17.04
N ALA A 51 2.00 10.19 16.69
CA ALA A 51 2.34 11.26 15.76
C ALA A 51 2.14 12.63 16.41
N PHE A 52 2.81 13.65 15.87
CA PHE A 52 2.52 15.03 16.23
C PHE A 52 1.18 15.46 15.62
N ALA A 53 0.35 16.15 16.42
CA ALA A 53 -1.03 16.47 16.06
C ALA A 53 -1.16 17.48 14.91
N ASP A 54 -0.17 18.34 14.71
CA ASP A 54 -0.12 19.36 13.67
C ASP A 54 -0.04 18.79 12.24
N TYR A 55 0.31 17.50 12.09
CA TYR A 55 0.29 16.83 10.80
C TYR A 55 -1.09 16.27 10.39
N ILE A 56 -2.09 16.23 11.30
CA ILE A 56 -3.42 15.65 11.03
C ILE A 56 -4.13 16.39 9.89
N GLN A 57 -3.97 17.70 9.80
CA GLN A 57 -4.63 18.54 8.78
C GLN A 57 -4.01 18.41 7.38
N GLN A 58 -2.99 17.57 7.23
CA GLN A 58 -2.27 17.40 5.98
C GLN A 58 -2.50 15.98 5.42
N PRO A 59 -3.38 15.80 4.42
CA PRO A 59 -3.85 14.48 3.96
C PRO A 59 -2.73 13.53 3.52
N ASP A 60 -1.63 14.06 2.95
CA ASP A 60 -0.53 13.24 2.46
C ASP A 60 0.19 12.46 3.58
N TYR A 61 0.16 12.97 4.83
CA TYR A 61 0.81 12.28 5.95
C TYR A 61 0.13 10.98 6.36
N ALA A 62 -1.15 10.80 6.06
CA ALA A 62 -1.81 9.51 6.26
C ALA A 62 -1.10 8.40 5.47
N ARG A 63 -0.71 8.68 4.20
CA ARG A 63 0.06 7.72 3.37
C ARG A 63 1.45 7.44 3.94
N PHE A 64 2.14 8.47 4.43
CA PHE A 64 3.45 8.31 5.09
C PHE A 64 3.34 7.45 6.35
N ILE A 65 2.35 7.72 7.21
CA ILE A 65 2.10 7.01 8.46
C ILE A 65 1.76 5.55 8.20
N ALA A 66 1.02 5.23 7.12
CA ALA A 66 0.69 3.86 6.76
C ALA A 66 1.93 2.96 6.70
N GLY A 67 3.01 3.42 6.04
CA GLY A 67 4.27 2.68 5.97
C GLY A 67 5.05 2.61 7.29
N LYS A 68 4.74 3.46 8.28
CA LYS A 68 5.42 3.49 9.58
C LYS A 68 4.76 2.62 10.64
N ILE A 69 3.43 2.61 10.68
CA ILE A 69 2.70 1.85 11.71
C ILE A 69 2.63 0.35 11.43
N CYS A 70 2.84 -0.09 10.19
CA CYS A 70 2.94 -1.50 9.85
C CYS A 70 4.07 -1.69 8.81
N ALA A 71 5.25 -2.04 9.26
CA ALA A 71 6.41 -2.29 8.41
C ALA A 71 6.83 -3.77 8.47
N PRO A 72 7.26 -4.36 7.34
CA PRO A 72 7.30 -3.77 6.01
C PRO A 72 5.92 -3.78 5.35
N SER A 73 5.58 -2.69 4.65
CA SER A 73 4.35 -2.58 3.85
C SER A 73 4.51 -1.55 2.73
N TYR A 74 3.64 -1.62 1.75
CA TYR A 74 3.47 -0.61 0.71
C TYR A 74 1.99 -0.38 0.44
N ILE A 75 1.61 0.83 0.07
CA ILE A 75 0.24 1.18 -0.35
C ILE A 75 -0.07 0.48 -1.66
N SER A 76 -1.24 -0.18 -1.74
CA SER A 76 -1.67 -0.93 -2.91
C SER A 76 -3.20 -0.99 -2.97
N LEU A 77 -3.76 -1.88 -3.80
CA LEU A 77 -5.19 -2.13 -3.89
C LEU A 77 -5.96 -0.84 -4.24
N HIS A 78 -7.14 -0.64 -3.66
CA HIS A 78 -8.02 0.47 -4.00
C HIS A 78 -7.35 1.84 -3.80
N THR A 79 -6.54 2.03 -2.76
CA THR A 79 -5.82 3.32 -2.56
C THR A 79 -4.85 3.62 -3.69
N ALA A 80 -4.08 2.63 -4.16
CA ALA A 80 -3.17 2.82 -5.28
C ALA A 80 -3.95 2.97 -6.61
N LEU A 81 -4.99 2.16 -6.83
CA LEU A 81 -5.83 2.25 -8.02
C LEU A 81 -6.50 3.62 -8.16
N SER A 82 -7.05 4.16 -7.06
CA SER A 82 -7.63 5.51 -7.03
C SER A 82 -6.57 6.60 -7.22
N PHE A 83 -5.37 6.44 -6.62
CA PHE A 83 -4.27 7.39 -6.79
C PHE A 83 -3.83 7.55 -8.24
N TYR A 84 -3.86 6.47 -9.02
CA TYR A 84 -3.51 6.47 -10.45
C TYR A 84 -4.71 6.75 -11.37
N GLY A 85 -5.91 7.00 -10.82
CA GLY A 85 -7.11 7.25 -11.62
C GLY A 85 -7.68 6.00 -12.31
N ILE A 86 -7.26 4.81 -11.89
CA ILE A 86 -7.74 3.54 -12.47
C ILE A 86 -9.20 3.26 -12.06
N ILE A 87 -9.59 3.70 -10.86
CA ILE A 87 -10.97 3.63 -10.36
C ILE A 87 -11.49 5.03 -10.05
N PRO A 88 -12.77 5.33 -10.32
CA PRO A 88 -13.35 6.64 -10.09
C PRO A 88 -13.64 6.91 -8.61
N GLU A 89 -13.70 5.89 -7.77
CA GLU A 89 -14.07 6.00 -6.36
C GLU A 89 -13.00 6.70 -5.53
N ALA A 90 -13.42 7.68 -4.72
CA ALA A 90 -12.58 8.22 -3.66
C ALA A 90 -12.45 7.19 -2.53
N VAL A 91 -11.23 6.76 -2.24
CA VAL A 91 -10.94 5.75 -1.20
C VAL A 91 -10.67 6.43 0.12
N VAL A 92 -11.50 6.19 1.13
CA VAL A 92 -11.36 6.75 2.48
C VAL A 92 -10.34 5.97 3.30
N GLU A 93 -10.35 4.62 3.20
CA GLU A 93 -9.41 3.74 3.91
C GLU A 93 -8.10 3.62 3.13
N ILE A 94 -6.95 3.82 3.80
CA ILE A 94 -5.65 3.54 3.18
C ILE A 94 -5.41 2.03 3.20
N THR A 95 -5.46 1.43 2.01
CA THR A 95 -5.23 0.00 1.81
C THR A 95 -3.76 -0.27 1.48
N SER A 96 -3.16 -1.21 2.18
CA SER A 96 -1.74 -1.57 2.04
C SER A 96 -1.55 -3.08 1.98
N VAL A 97 -0.41 -3.47 1.44
CA VAL A 97 0.03 -4.88 1.39
C VAL A 97 1.26 -5.05 2.27
N THR A 98 1.30 -6.13 3.04
CA THR A 98 2.37 -6.42 4.00
C THR A 98 2.75 -7.91 3.98
N THR A 99 3.94 -8.23 4.46
CA THR A 99 4.34 -9.61 4.78
C THR A 99 4.00 -10.01 6.22
N GLN A 100 3.48 -9.07 7.01
CA GLN A 100 3.00 -9.32 8.38
C GLN A 100 1.55 -9.84 8.37
N LYS A 101 1.02 -10.15 9.55
CA LYS A 101 -0.39 -10.56 9.69
C LYS A 101 -1.32 -9.44 9.25
N THR A 102 -2.41 -9.82 8.58
CA THR A 102 -3.52 -8.92 8.24
C THR A 102 -4.00 -8.18 9.50
N CYS A 103 -4.12 -6.87 9.40
CA CYS A 103 -4.57 -6.02 10.50
C CYS A 103 -5.24 -4.75 9.98
N ARG A 104 -5.95 -4.09 10.89
CA ARG A 104 -6.58 -2.79 10.66
C ARG A 104 -6.28 -1.86 11.82
N TYR A 105 -6.15 -0.59 11.51
CA TYR A 105 -6.00 0.48 12.50
C TYR A 105 -6.93 1.63 12.13
N GLU A 106 -7.44 2.30 13.15
CA GLU A 106 -8.18 3.56 13.03
C GLU A 106 -7.56 4.55 14.02
N ASN A 107 -7.29 5.75 13.55
CA ASN A 107 -6.69 6.81 14.35
C ASN A 107 -7.04 8.19 13.77
N ALA A 108 -6.46 9.26 14.33
CA ALA A 108 -6.73 10.63 13.90
C ALA A 108 -6.38 10.94 12.43
N PHE A 109 -5.59 10.10 11.76
CA PHE A 109 -5.24 10.24 10.33
C PHE A 109 -6.16 9.43 9.40
N GLY A 110 -7.09 8.65 9.93
CA GLY A 110 -8.05 7.86 9.16
C GLY A 110 -8.00 6.36 9.45
N GLN A 111 -8.51 5.60 8.50
CA GLN A 111 -8.59 4.15 8.55
C GLN A 111 -7.48 3.53 7.69
N PHE A 112 -6.89 2.45 8.19
CA PHE A 112 -5.77 1.75 7.57
C PHE A 112 -6.03 0.26 7.58
N SER A 113 -5.94 -0.39 6.42
CA SER A 113 -5.98 -1.85 6.32
C SER A 113 -4.72 -2.40 5.66
N TYR A 114 -4.30 -3.55 6.15
CA TYR A 114 -3.11 -4.26 5.68
C TYR A 114 -3.48 -5.70 5.36
N GLN A 115 -3.28 -6.08 4.10
CA GLN A 115 -3.52 -7.43 3.61
C GLN A 115 -2.21 -8.19 3.52
N THR A 116 -2.20 -9.43 4.02
CA THR A 116 -1.00 -10.26 3.99
C THR A 116 -0.74 -10.81 2.60
N ILE A 117 0.50 -10.66 2.12
CA ILE A 117 0.97 -11.30 0.89
C ILE A 117 2.18 -12.21 1.18
N ARG A 118 2.37 -13.23 0.36
CA ARG A 118 3.54 -14.11 0.49
C ARG A 118 4.83 -13.31 0.23
N PRO A 119 5.93 -13.51 0.99
CA PRO A 119 7.17 -12.74 0.85
C PRO A 119 7.73 -12.72 -0.58
N ARG A 120 7.60 -13.84 -1.33
CA ARG A 120 8.03 -13.92 -2.74
C ARG A 120 7.28 -12.97 -3.69
N LEU A 121 6.14 -12.44 -3.27
CA LEU A 121 5.31 -11.48 -4.05
C LEU A 121 5.46 -10.04 -3.55
N PHE A 122 6.32 -9.81 -2.54
CA PHE A 122 6.54 -8.49 -1.95
C PHE A 122 7.58 -7.69 -2.76
N TRP A 123 7.14 -7.15 -3.91
CA TRP A 123 7.91 -6.36 -4.87
C TRP A 123 6.97 -5.56 -5.78
N GLY A 124 7.48 -4.79 -6.75
CA GLY A 124 6.66 -4.03 -7.71
C GLY A 124 6.07 -2.75 -7.12
N PHE A 125 6.76 -2.17 -6.14
CA PHE A 125 6.43 -0.90 -5.54
C PHE A 125 7.63 0.04 -5.60
N GLU A 126 7.36 1.33 -5.55
CA GLU A 126 8.34 2.39 -5.68
C GLU A 126 8.11 3.51 -4.67
N PRO A 127 9.14 4.31 -4.33
CA PRO A 127 8.96 5.46 -3.47
C PRO A 127 8.19 6.56 -4.18
N LYS A 128 7.17 7.10 -3.50
CA LYS A 128 6.49 8.35 -3.87
C LYS A 128 6.97 9.46 -2.95
N THR A 129 7.45 10.54 -3.53
CA THR A 129 8.00 11.67 -2.78
C THR A 129 6.90 12.71 -2.52
N MET A 130 6.75 13.10 -1.26
CA MET A 130 5.88 14.18 -0.80
C MET A 130 6.52 15.55 -1.05
N ARG A 131 5.73 16.62 -0.92
CA ARG A 131 6.20 17.99 -1.14
C ARG A 131 7.34 18.41 -0.21
N ASP A 132 7.40 17.84 0.98
CA ASP A 132 8.44 18.10 1.98
C ASP A 132 9.66 17.17 1.87
N GLY A 133 9.73 16.36 0.79
CA GLY A 133 10.83 15.43 0.50
C GLY A 133 10.71 14.07 1.19
N LYS A 134 9.72 13.85 2.07
CA LYS A 134 9.48 12.52 2.65
C LYS A 134 8.95 11.54 1.63
N GLN A 135 9.14 10.26 1.89
CA GLN A 135 8.74 9.21 0.97
C GLN A 135 7.90 8.14 1.65
N TYR A 136 6.96 7.58 0.90
CA TYR A 136 6.22 6.37 1.24
C TYR A 136 6.24 5.40 0.06
N MET A 137 6.11 4.11 0.34
CA MET A 137 6.14 3.08 -0.69
C MET A 137 4.74 2.84 -1.24
N MET A 138 4.62 2.80 -2.57
CA MET A 138 3.34 2.54 -3.27
C MET A 138 3.57 1.57 -4.43
N ALA A 139 2.63 0.63 -4.60
CA ALA A 139 2.60 -0.25 -5.75
C ALA A 139 2.62 0.53 -7.07
N THR A 140 3.27 0.00 -8.10
CA THR A 140 3.02 0.49 -9.47
C THR A 140 1.57 0.17 -9.87
N PRO A 141 1.00 0.85 -10.88
CA PRO A 141 -0.37 0.57 -11.35
C PRO A 141 -0.60 -0.91 -11.62
N GLU A 142 0.30 -1.54 -12.37
CA GLU A 142 0.21 -2.94 -12.74
C GLU A 142 0.30 -3.87 -11.53
N LYS A 143 1.15 -3.50 -10.55
CA LYS A 143 1.25 -4.26 -9.30
C LYS A 143 -0.01 -4.14 -8.46
N ALA A 144 -0.63 -2.96 -8.40
CA ALA A 144 -1.88 -2.75 -7.67
C ALA A 144 -3.02 -3.62 -8.25
N ILE A 145 -3.10 -3.72 -9.58
CA ILE A 145 -4.05 -4.61 -10.28
C ILE A 145 -3.76 -6.08 -9.92
N ILE A 146 -2.51 -6.50 -9.98
CA ILE A 146 -2.12 -7.88 -9.64
C ILE A 146 -2.42 -8.20 -8.18
N ASP A 147 -2.10 -7.31 -7.25
CA ASP A 147 -2.38 -7.49 -5.83
C ASP A 147 -3.88 -7.63 -5.57
N LEU A 148 -4.69 -6.80 -6.25
CA LEU A 148 -6.15 -6.90 -6.18
C LEU A 148 -6.63 -8.28 -6.63
N LEU A 149 -6.22 -8.72 -7.82
CA LEU A 149 -6.60 -10.02 -8.36
C LEU A 149 -6.06 -11.20 -7.54
N TYR A 150 -4.94 -11.03 -6.85
CA TYR A 150 -4.37 -12.06 -5.98
C TYR A 150 -5.13 -12.19 -4.66
N LEU A 151 -5.43 -11.06 -4.02
CA LEU A 151 -5.98 -10.99 -2.66
C LEU A 151 -7.51 -11.11 -2.63
N TYR A 152 -8.20 -10.79 -3.73
CA TYR A 152 -9.66 -10.80 -3.82
C TYR A 152 -10.14 -11.88 -4.81
N PRO A 153 -10.34 -13.12 -4.32
CA PRO A 153 -10.71 -14.27 -5.16
C PRO A 153 -12.09 -14.18 -5.80
N GLN A 154 -12.96 -13.31 -5.32
CA GLN A 154 -14.30 -13.08 -5.88
C GLN A 154 -14.25 -12.56 -7.32
N TYR A 155 -13.21 -11.85 -7.74
CA TYR A 155 -13.06 -11.42 -9.13
C TYR A 155 -12.62 -12.61 -10.02
N SER A 156 -13.60 -13.40 -10.49
CA SER A 156 -13.39 -14.68 -11.18
C SER A 156 -14.26 -14.89 -12.43
N THR A 157 -15.24 -14.01 -12.67
CA THR A 157 -16.13 -13.96 -13.83
C THR A 157 -16.00 -12.64 -14.59
N LEU A 158 -16.57 -12.56 -15.82
CA LEU A 158 -16.57 -11.32 -16.60
C LEU A 158 -17.34 -10.19 -15.92
N ASP A 159 -18.49 -10.53 -15.33
CA ASP A 159 -19.34 -9.53 -14.69
C ASP A 159 -18.67 -8.96 -13.44
N GLU A 160 -18.06 -9.83 -12.60
CA GLU A 160 -17.28 -9.38 -11.45
C GLU A 160 -16.05 -8.53 -11.85
N MET A 161 -15.43 -8.79 -13.02
CA MET A 161 -14.35 -7.94 -13.53
C MET A 161 -14.86 -6.55 -13.96
N ARG A 162 -16.06 -6.46 -14.53
CA ARG A 162 -16.70 -5.19 -14.88
C ARG A 162 -17.10 -4.38 -13.64
N GLU A 163 -17.48 -5.07 -12.57
CA GLU A 163 -17.76 -4.44 -11.26
C GLU A 163 -16.56 -3.73 -10.64
N LEU A 164 -15.33 -4.02 -11.09
CA LEU A 164 -14.13 -3.27 -10.70
C LEU A 164 -14.17 -1.81 -11.16
N ARG A 165 -14.96 -1.51 -12.21
CA ARG A 165 -15.16 -0.16 -12.75
C ARG A 165 -13.85 0.57 -13.06
N PHE A 166 -12.86 -0.18 -13.60
CA PHE A 166 -11.64 0.46 -14.07
C PHE A 166 -11.97 1.43 -15.20
N ASP A 167 -11.25 2.51 -15.24
CA ASP A 167 -11.38 3.51 -16.30
C ASP A 167 -10.93 2.91 -17.65
N ASP A 168 -11.82 2.95 -18.65
CA ASP A 168 -11.57 2.33 -19.95
C ASP A 168 -10.41 3.02 -20.69
N ASP A 169 -10.35 4.35 -20.67
CA ASP A 169 -9.28 5.11 -21.33
C ASP A 169 -7.94 4.78 -20.67
N TRP A 170 -7.90 4.71 -19.33
CA TRP A 170 -6.71 4.29 -18.61
C TRP A 170 -6.26 2.86 -18.98
N MET A 171 -7.20 1.92 -19.07
CA MET A 171 -6.90 0.52 -19.42
C MET A 171 -6.34 0.37 -20.84
N HIS A 172 -6.77 1.21 -21.78
CA HIS A 172 -6.31 1.16 -23.17
C HIS A 172 -5.01 1.91 -23.41
N ASP A 173 -4.86 3.11 -22.81
CA ASP A 173 -3.83 4.07 -23.17
C ASP A 173 -2.68 4.13 -22.15
N GLU A 174 -2.98 4.02 -20.85
CA GLU A 174 -1.99 4.23 -19.78
C GLU A 174 -1.40 2.93 -19.22
N LEU A 175 -2.12 1.80 -19.37
CA LEU A 175 -1.66 0.51 -18.86
C LEU A 175 -0.36 0.08 -19.55
N ASN A 176 0.73 -0.04 -18.78
CA ASN A 176 1.97 -0.62 -19.30
C ASN A 176 1.86 -2.14 -19.41
N LYS A 177 1.46 -2.59 -20.62
CA LYS A 177 1.20 -4.00 -20.94
C LYS A 177 2.46 -4.87 -20.82
N GLU A 178 3.64 -4.33 -21.17
CA GLU A 178 4.93 -5.02 -21.07
C GLU A 178 5.31 -5.28 -19.61
N ARG A 179 5.20 -4.26 -18.76
CA ARG A 179 5.43 -4.41 -17.31
C ARG A 179 4.47 -5.39 -16.66
N LEU A 180 3.20 -5.34 -17.04
CA LEU A 180 2.21 -6.27 -16.52
C LEU A 180 2.52 -7.73 -16.93
N LEU A 181 2.98 -7.96 -18.15
CA LEU A 181 3.43 -9.26 -18.63
C LEU A 181 4.66 -9.76 -17.87
N GLU A 182 5.67 -8.90 -17.67
CA GLU A 182 6.85 -9.21 -16.88
C GLU A 182 6.45 -9.64 -15.46
N TYR A 183 5.58 -8.88 -14.82
CA TYR A 183 5.08 -9.18 -13.47
C TYR A 183 4.31 -10.52 -13.43
N THR A 184 3.52 -10.78 -14.45
CA THR A 184 2.75 -12.04 -14.59
C THR A 184 3.68 -13.24 -14.72
N GLN A 185 4.74 -13.13 -15.53
CA GLN A 185 5.77 -14.17 -15.69
C GLN A 185 6.50 -14.42 -14.35
N ARG A 186 6.88 -13.35 -13.64
CA ARG A 186 7.55 -13.44 -12.35
C ARG A 186 6.70 -14.14 -11.29
N ILE A 187 5.38 -13.94 -11.30
CA ILE A 187 4.46 -14.61 -10.36
C ILE A 187 4.27 -16.07 -10.69
N SER A 188 4.27 -16.43 -11.98
CA SER A 188 4.07 -17.79 -12.49
C SER A 188 2.85 -18.50 -11.91
N SER A 189 1.71 -17.80 -11.82
CA SER A 189 0.46 -18.31 -11.23
C SER A 189 -0.62 -18.52 -12.27
N PRO A 190 -1.05 -19.77 -12.54
CA PRO A 190 -2.13 -20.04 -13.49
C PRO A 190 -3.45 -19.33 -13.12
N VAL A 191 -3.70 -19.15 -11.81
CA VAL A 191 -4.91 -18.48 -11.33
C VAL A 191 -4.89 -17.00 -11.67
N ILE A 192 -3.75 -16.32 -11.45
CA ILE A 192 -3.59 -14.90 -11.80
C ILE A 192 -3.66 -14.71 -13.31
N ASN A 193 -3.02 -15.60 -14.09
CA ASN A 193 -3.09 -15.57 -15.54
C ASN A 193 -4.53 -15.69 -16.05
N LYS A 194 -5.33 -16.60 -15.47
CA LYS A 194 -6.74 -16.74 -15.81
C LYS A 194 -7.53 -15.46 -15.51
N ARG A 195 -7.32 -14.85 -14.34
CA ARG A 195 -8.02 -13.63 -13.92
C ARG A 195 -7.62 -12.42 -14.76
N LEU A 196 -6.35 -12.27 -15.11
CA LEU A 196 -5.89 -11.22 -16.02
C LEU A 196 -6.50 -11.37 -17.42
N LYS A 197 -6.63 -12.60 -17.93
CA LYS A 197 -7.36 -12.84 -19.21
C LYS A 197 -8.82 -12.42 -19.13
N LEU A 198 -9.50 -12.70 -18.02
CA LEU A 198 -10.87 -12.26 -17.79
C LEU A 198 -10.97 -10.74 -17.70
N LEU A 199 -10.03 -10.10 -16.98
CA LEU A 199 -9.95 -8.65 -16.90
C LEU A 199 -9.80 -8.03 -18.29
N PHE A 200 -8.83 -8.48 -19.08
CA PHE A 200 -8.60 -7.97 -20.44
C PHE A 200 -9.80 -8.18 -21.36
N LYS A 201 -10.48 -9.32 -21.21
CA LYS A 201 -11.72 -9.57 -21.97
C LYS A 201 -12.85 -8.64 -21.53
N ALA A 202 -12.96 -8.33 -20.24
CA ALA A 202 -13.98 -7.43 -19.70
C ALA A 202 -13.83 -5.98 -20.19
N TYR A 203 -12.57 -5.55 -20.40
CA TYR A 203 -12.20 -4.20 -20.89
C TYR A 203 -11.76 -4.20 -22.37
N GLU A 204 -12.09 -5.24 -23.13
CA GLU A 204 -11.86 -5.35 -24.58
C GLU A 204 -10.40 -5.10 -25.02
N ILE A 205 -9.43 -5.42 -24.14
CA ILE A 205 -8.01 -5.31 -24.45
C ILE A 205 -7.63 -6.33 -25.55
N PRO A 206 -6.83 -5.95 -26.57
CA PRO A 206 -6.57 -6.79 -27.74
C PRO A 206 -6.03 -8.17 -27.40
N ASN A 207 -6.50 -9.19 -28.14
CA ASN A 207 -6.12 -10.59 -27.96
C ASN A 207 -4.61 -10.86 -28.09
N SER A 208 -3.86 -10.03 -28.81
CA SER A 208 -2.40 -10.15 -28.91
C SER A 208 -1.72 -10.11 -27.55
N VAL A 209 -2.22 -9.27 -26.62
CA VAL A 209 -1.74 -9.19 -25.24
C VAL A 209 -2.15 -10.42 -24.43
N ILE A 210 -3.36 -10.94 -24.67
CA ILE A 210 -3.89 -12.13 -23.98
C ILE A 210 -3.08 -13.39 -24.37
N LEU A 211 -2.67 -13.52 -25.62
CA LEU A 211 -1.88 -14.66 -26.11
C LEU A 211 -0.47 -14.69 -25.53
N SER A 212 0.16 -13.53 -25.32
CA SER A 212 1.49 -13.44 -24.69
C SER A 212 1.50 -13.90 -23.23
N ILE A 213 0.39 -13.72 -22.50
CA ILE A 213 0.20 -14.29 -21.15
C ILE A 213 0.12 -15.83 -21.20
N SER A 214 -0.35 -16.41 -22.31
CA SER A 214 -0.53 -17.86 -22.46
C SER A 214 0.78 -18.60 -22.77
N SER A 215 1.70 -17.97 -23.48
CA SER A 215 2.97 -18.56 -23.90
C SER A 215 4.02 -18.60 -22.77
N SER A 216 3.75 -17.93 -21.64
CA SER A 216 4.62 -17.86 -20.47
C SER A 216 4.47 -19.07 -19.54
N THR A 217 4.42 -20.31 -20.08
CA THR A 217 4.50 -21.51 -19.22
C THR A 217 5.95 -21.61 -18.69
N PRO A 218 6.18 -21.74 -17.39
CA PRO A 218 7.53 -21.81 -16.85
C PRO A 218 8.24 -23.03 -17.39
N ALA A 219 9.42 -22.84 -17.99
CA ALA A 219 10.36 -23.92 -18.23
C ALA A 219 10.59 -24.64 -16.90
N LYS A 220 10.33 -25.93 -16.83
CA LYS A 220 10.64 -26.79 -15.67
C LYS A 220 12.12 -26.62 -15.35
N VAL A 221 12.44 -25.87 -14.30
CA VAL A 221 13.79 -25.87 -13.73
C VAL A 221 14.02 -27.28 -13.20
N LYS A 222 14.82 -28.06 -13.93
CA LYS A 222 15.35 -29.33 -13.43
C LYS A 222 16.23 -28.97 -12.22
N GLN A 223 15.80 -29.40 -11.05
CA GLN A 223 16.69 -29.47 -9.88
C GLN A 223 17.76 -30.53 -10.20
N TYR A 224 19.02 -30.09 -10.16
CA TYR A 224 20.18 -30.94 -9.98
C TYR A 224 20.63 -30.83 -8.52
#